data_6569065ad82d852c27c2f3ba9abd879e
#
_entry.id   6569065ad82d852c27c2f3ba9abd879e
#
_cell.length_a   1.000
_cell.length_b   1.000
_cell.length_c   1.000
_cell.angle_alpha   90.00
_cell.angle_beta   90.00
_cell.angle_gamma   90.00
#
_symmetry.space_group_name_H-M   'P 1'
#
loop_
_entity.id
_entity.type
_entity.pdbx_description
1 polymer ?
#
loop_
_entity_poly.entity_id
_entity_poly.type
_entity_poly.pdbx_seq_one_letter_code
_entity_poly.pdbx_strand_id
1 'polypeptide(L)'
;MMFFEHADREKFGGLNLGTVRELGGKKVIVSGFTWGLLPFGPSYAFGEYNLIQQILRVPPDQTSFGLVGVRPGHDPVQVAADLQAQLPDTKILTRDQYRSSIIRYLLTRTAIGITFGTSALFGLIIGFVIVALAMFSAVLDNVREFGTLKAIGATNRDLARLLAVQAVVYALLGSLIGLSLVTFVASKIRSPTLAMILPGELLIGTTIVMILMCIVASGLALLRLRKVEPGMVFR
;
A
#
# COMPACT_ATOMS: atom_id res chain seq x y z
N MET A 1 16.89 -12.70 30.35
CA MET A 1 17.16 -11.41 29.69
C MET A 1 16.21 -11.25 28.52
N MET A 2 15.66 -10.04 28.30
CA MET A 2 14.73 -9.80 27.20
C MET A 2 14.98 -8.44 26.55
N PHE A 3 14.71 -8.36 25.24
CA PHE A 3 14.72 -7.14 24.45
C PHE A 3 13.28 -6.77 24.09
N PHE A 4 12.95 -5.50 24.21
CA PHE A 4 11.61 -4.98 23.91
C PHE A 4 11.67 -3.98 22.78
N GLU A 5 10.55 -3.76 22.09
CA GLU A 5 10.46 -2.69 21.12
C GLU A 5 10.45 -1.33 21.80
N HIS A 6 11.28 -0.40 21.34
CA HIS A 6 11.41 0.93 21.95
C HIS A 6 10.09 1.70 21.96
N ALA A 7 9.31 1.54 20.91
CA ALA A 7 8.01 2.18 20.78
C ALA A 7 6.99 1.77 21.87
N ASP A 8 7.18 0.61 22.48
CA ASP A 8 6.29 0.07 23.50
C ASP A 8 6.72 0.40 24.94
N ARG A 9 7.81 1.16 25.12
CA ARG A 9 8.33 1.51 26.46
C ARG A 9 7.27 2.07 27.38
N GLU A 10 6.47 3.00 26.89
CA GLU A 10 5.42 3.67 27.67
C GLU A 10 4.24 2.75 27.97
N LYS A 11 3.87 1.89 27.02
CA LYS A 11 2.76 0.93 27.21
C LYS A 11 3.02 -0.05 28.36
N PHE A 12 4.29 -0.37 28.62
CA PHE A 12 4.70 -1.25 29.70
C PHE A 12 5.18 -0.50 30.95
N GLY A 13 4.77 0.77 31.12
CA GLY A 13 5.03 1.55 32.31
C GLY A 13 6.45 2.12 32.41
N GLY A 14 7.00 2.61 31.29
CA GLY A 14 8.29 3.29 31.24
C GLY A 14 9.46 2.34 31.42
N LEU A 15 9.62 1.36 30.53
CA LEU A 15 10.74 0.40 30.58
C LEU A 15 12.09 1.13 30.40
N ASN A 16 13.04 0.84 31.27
CA ASN A 16 14.43 1.25 31.16
C ASN A 16 15.36 0.03 31.16
N LEU A 17 16.59 0.22 30.71
CA LEU A 17 17.60 -0.84 30.79
C LEU A 17 17.79 -1.28 32.25
N GLY A 18 17.85 -2.58 32.50
CA GLY A 18 17.96 -3.15 33.83
C GLY A 18 16.65 -3.23 34.61
N THR A 19 15.53 -2.68 34.10
CA THR A 19 14.23 -2.78 34.74
C THR A 19 13.80 -4.25 34.83
N VAL A 20 13.38 -4.67 36.03
CA VAL A 20 12.80 -5.99 36.24
C VAL A 20 11.30 -5.93 36.09
N ARG A 21 10.73 -6.81 35.28
CA ARG A 21 9.29 -6.98 35.08
C ARG A 21 8.89 -8.43 35.27
N GLU A 22 7.65 -8.63 35.61
CA GLU A 22 7.06 -9.96 35.68
C GLU A 22 6.20 -10.22 34.45
N LEU A 23 6.52 -11.30 33.72
CA LEU A 23 5.78 -11.77 32.55
C LEU A 23 5.44 -13.26 32.75
N GLY A 24 4.16 -13.59 32.70
CA GLY A 24 3.72 -14.99 32.85
C GLY A 24 4.21 -15.67 34.14
N GLY A 25 4.36 -14.92 35.24
CA GLY A 25 4.86 -15.41 36.52
C GLY A 25 6.41 -15.55 36.59
N LYS A 26 7.13 -15.04 35.59
CA LYS A 26 8.60 -15.07 35.56
C LYS A 26 9.18 -13.66 35.61
N LYS A 27 10.18 -13.43 36.41
CA LYS A 27 10.92 -12.17 36.45
C LYS A 27 11.88 -12.10 35.27
N VAL A 28 11.76 -11.05 34.46
CA VAL A 28 12.59 -10.77 33.29
C VAL A 28 13.30 -9.43 33.46
N ILE A 29 14.50 -9.34 32.98
CA ILE A 29 15.33 -8.13 33.00
C ILE A 29 15.35 -7.56 31.59
N VAL A 30 15.05 -6.27 31.45
CA VAL A 30 15.17 -5.53 30.18
C VAL A 30 16.64 -5.34 29.86
N SER A 31 17.14 -6.02 28.83
CA SER A 31 18.55 -5.99 28.43
C SER A 31 18.82 -5.06 27.26
N GLY A 32 17.78 -4.64 26.52
CA GLY A 32 17.91 -3.75 25.40
C GLY A 32 16.58 -3.44 24.73
N PHE A 33 16.65 -2.60 23.71
CA PHE A 33 15.51 -2.21 22.89
C PHE A 33 15.79 -2.47 21.41
N THR A 34 14.75 -2.90 20.70
CA THR A 34 14.72 -2.98 19.24
C THR A 34 13.99 -1.77 18.68
N TRP A 35 14.20 -1.48 17.39
CA TRP A 35 13.62 -0.32 16.72
C TRP A 35 12.98 -0.72 15.40
N GLY A 36 11.77 -0.20 15.16
CA GLY A 36 11.13 -0.29 13.86
C GLY A 36 10.53 -1.65 13.51
N LEU A 37 10.27 -2.51 14.50
CA LEU A 37 9.69 -3.83 14.30
C LEU A 37 8.16 -3.86 14.33
N LEU A 38 7.52 -2.71 14.55
CA LEU A 38 6.06 -2.58 14.70
C LEU A 38 5.44 -1.74 13.59
N PRO A 39 4.89 -2.33 12.54
CA PRO A 39 4.01 -1.56 11.65
C PRO A 39 2.54 -1.58 12.11
N PHE A 40 1.96 -2.75 12.34
CA PHE A 40 0.57 -2.93 12.75
C PHE A 40 0.44 -4.28 13.45
N GLY A 41 0.53 -4.33 14.74
CA GLY A 41 0.40 -5.62 15.39
C GLY A 41 0.72 -5.61 16.88
N PRO A 42 0.75 -6.79 17.49
CA PRO A 42 1.12 -6.94 18.88
C PRO A 42 2.58 -6.53 19.09
N SER A 43 2.85 -6.04 20.31
CA SER A 43 4.19 -5.73 20.76
C SER A 43 5.13 -6.94 20.65
N TYR A 44 6.34 -6.72 20.14
CA TYR A 44 7.36 -7.78 20.04
C TYR A 44 8.34 -7.69 21.21
N ALA A 45 8.63 -8.85 21.78
CA ALA A 45 9.70 -8.99 22.76
C ALA A 45 10.54 -10.23 22.38
N PHE A 46 11.84 -10.11 22.52
CA PHE A 46 12.79 -11.18 22.19
C PHE A 46 13.50 -11.63 23.48
N GLY A 47 13.67 -12.91 23.63
CA GLY A 47 14.33 -13.48 24.77
C GLY A 47 14.88 -14.87 24.46
N GLU A 48 15.52 -15.45 25.44
CA GLU A 48 15.98 -16.82 25.35
C GLU A 48 14.82 -17.78 25.14
N TYR A 49 14.97 -18.73 24.23
CA TYR A 49 13.92 -19.66 23.81
C TYR A 49 13.26 -20.38 24.98
N ASN A 50 14.05 -20.96 25.89
CA ASN A 50 13.54 -21.69 27.05
C ASN A 50 12.74 -20.79 28.01
N LEU A 51 13.19 -19.55 28.19
CA LEU A 51 12.48 -18.57 29.01
C LEU A 51 11.13 -18.18 28.39
N ILE A 52 11.11 -17.95 27.08
CA ILE A 52 9.87 -17.62 26.35
C ILE A 52 8.88 -18.79 26.39
N GLN A 53 9.33 -20.04 26.20
CA GLN A 53 8.45 -21.21 26.33
C GLN A 53 7.79 -21.28 27.73
N GLN A 54 8.57 -21.04 28.78
CA GLN A 54 8.05 -21.03 30.14
C GLN A 54 7.04 -19.90 30.38
N ILE A 55 7.30 -18.70 29.86
CA ILE A 55 6.40 -17.54 29.95
C ILE A 55 5.09 -17.84 29.23
N LEU A 56 5.16 -18.37 28.01
CA LEU A 56 4.00 -18.69 27.18
C LEU A 56 3.33 -20.02 27.56
N ARG A 57 3.94 -20.80 28.46
CA ARG A 57 3.48 -22.15 28.87
C ARG A 57 3.32 -23.10 27.69
N VAL A 58 4.22 -22.98 26.70
CA VAL A 58 4.27 -23.88 25.53
C VAL A 58 5.07 -25.12 25.91
N PRO A 59 4.60 -26.34 25.57
CA PRO A 59 5.34 -27.58 25.81
C PRO A 59 6.73 -27.55 25.15
N PRO A 60 7.75 -28.18 25.77
CA PRO A 60 9.13 -28.15 25.26
C PRO A 60 9.32 -28.77 23.87
N ASP A 61 8.43 -29.63 23.46
CA ASP A 61 8.39 -30.32 22.16
C ASP A 61 7.66 -29.55 21.08
N GLN A 62 7.10 -28.35 21.40
CA GLN A 62 6.35 -27.54 20.48
C GLN A 62 7.05 -26.23 20.19
N THR A 63 7.05 -25.85 18.92
CA THR A 63 7.49 -24.53 18.45
C THR A 63 6.55 -24.00 17.39
N SER A 64 6.33 -22.68 17.37
CA SER A 64 5.47 -22.06 16.36
C SER A 64 6.20 -21.85 15.04
N PHE A 65 7.51 -21.54 15.08
CA PHE A 65 8.32 -21.24 13.91
C PHE A 65 9.75 -21.73 14.11
N GLY A 66 10.31 -22.33 13.05
CA GLY A 66 11.72 -22.61 12.91
C GLY A 66 12.33 -21.78 11.79
N LEU A 67 13.44 -21.09 12.04
CA LEU A 67 14.18 -20.39 11.03
C LEU A 67 15.40 -21.21 10.59
N VAL A 68 15.48 -21.51 9.30
CA VAL A 68 16.58 -22.28 8.71
C VAL A 68 17.44 -21.34 7.88
N GLY A 69 18.73 -21.24 8.24
CA GLY A 69 19.72 -20.52 7.45
C GLY A 69 20.24 -21.38 6.32
N VAL A 70 20.11 -20.90 5.08
CA VAL A 70 20.66 -21.56 3.90
C VAL A 70 22.11 -21.16 3.73
N ARG A 71 23.01 -22.13 3.50
CA ARG A 71 24.43 -21.88 3.29
C ARG A 71 24.66 -21.15 1.96
N PRO A 72 25.67 -20.28 1.88
CA PRO A 72 26.04 -19.63 0.62
C PRO A 72 26.26 -20.65 -0.50
N GLY A 73 25.73 -20.38 -1.70
CA GLY A 73 25.84 -21.26 -2.86
C GLY A 73 24.71 -22.28 -3.04
N HIS A 74 23.76 -22.36 -2.12
CA HIS A 74 22.58 -23.23 -2.26
C HIS A 74 21.35 -22.37 -2.60
N ASP A 75 20.48 -22.91 -3.46
CA ASP A 75 19.21 -22.24 -3.80
C ASP A 75 18.18 -22.45 -2.65
N PRO A 76 17.66 -21.38 -2.04
CA PRO A 76 16.65 -21.48 -0.99
C PRO A 76 15.37 -22.21 -1.42
N VAL A 77 15.04 -22.18 -2.72
CA VAL A 77 13.83 -22.85 -3.24
C VAL A 77 14.01 -24.36 -3.23
N GLN A 78 15.19 -24.84 -3.66
CA GLN A 78 15.52 -26.28 -3.64
C GLN A 78 15.61 -26.80 -2.21
N VAL A 79 16.32 -26.07 -1.33
CA VAL A 79 16.42 -26.44 0.09
C VAL A 79 15.05 -26.52 0.75
N ALA A 80 14.15 -25.59 0.44
CA ALA A 80 12.79 -25.62 0.97
C ALA A 80 12.00 -26.83 0.47
N ALA A 81 12.16 -27.22 -0.79
CA ALA A 81 11.52 -28.42 -1.36
C ALA A 81 12.05 -29.70 -0.73
N ASP A 82 13.36 -29.82 -0.54
CA ASP A 82 14.00 -30.98 0.07
C ASP A 82 13.57 -31.16 1.55
N LEU A 83 13.50 -30.06 2.28
CA LEU A 83 13.01 -30.06 3.66
C LEU A 83 11.51 -30.40 3.73
N GLN A 84 10.70 -29.90 2.79
CA GLN A 84 9.27 -30.22 2.74
C GLN A 84 9.04 -31.72 2.50
N ALA A 85 9.89 -32.38 1.73
CA ALA A 85 9.83 -33.82 1.50
C ALA A 85 10.18 -34.62 2.77
N GLN A 86 11.07 -34.10 3.63
CA GLN A 86 11.48 -34.74 4.87
C GLN A 86 10.50 -34.47 6.03
N LEU A 87 9.78 -33.32 5.98
CA LEU A 87 8.87 -32.86 7.03
C LEU A 87 7.48 -32.61 6.47
N PRO A 88 6.70 -33.64 6.11
CA PRO A 88 5.41 -33.48 5.43
C PRO A 88 4.37 -32.74 6.27
N ASP A 89 4.43 -32.84 7.58
CA ASP A 89 3.48 -32.20 8.51
C ASP A 89 3.82 -30.74 8.82
N THR A 90 4.92 -30.22 8.26
CA THR A 90 5.39 -28.85 8.50
C THR A 90 5.31 -28.05 7.23
N LYS A 91 4.83 -26.82 7.31
CA LYS A 91 4.79 -25.92 6.16
C LYS A 91 6.11 -25.17 6.02
N ILE A 92 6.89 -25.52 5.00
CA ILE A 92 8.18 -24.89 4.72
C ILE A 92 8.00 -23.86 3.61
N LEU A 93 8.43 -22.63 3.88
CA LEU A 93 8.28 -21.51 2.99
C LEU A 93 9.61 -20.78 2.86
N THR A 94 9.94 -20.37 1.66
CA THR A 94 11.00 -19.38 1.46
C THR A 94 10.57 -18.01 2.00
N ARG A 95 11.52 -17.11 2.22
CA ARG A 95 11.25 -15.74 2.67
C ARG A 95 10.20 -15.03 1.82
N ASP A 96 10.29 -15.15 0.50
CA ASP A 96 9.39 -14.46 -0.43
C ASP A 96 7.99 -15.10 -0.46
N GLN A 97 7.92 -16.42 -0.37
CA GLN A 97 6.66 -17.15 -0.23
C GLN A 97 5.95 -16.79 1.09
N TYR A 98 6.71 -16.72 2.18
CA TYR A 98 6.18 -16.33 3.48
C TYR A 98 5.67 -14.88 3.47
N ARG A 99 6.46 -13.95 2.92
CA ARG A 99 6.07 -12.54 2.74
C ARG A 99 4.79 -12.40 1.94
N SER A 100 4.70 -13.05 0.78
CA SER A 100 3.51 -12.98 -0.08
C SER A 100 2.28 -13.64 0.58
N SER A 101 2.48 -14.70 1.35
CA SER A 101 1.42 -15.36 2.13
C SER A 101 0.85 -14.42 3.21
N ILE A 102 1.72 -13.72 3.95
CA ILE A 102 1.29 -12.75 4.97
C ILE A 102 0.56 -11.58 4.32
N ILE A 103 1.11 -11.00 3.26
CA ILE A 103 0.47 -9.88 2.55
C ILE A 103 -0.92 -10.29 2.05
N ARG A 104 -1.02 -11.46 1.43
CA ARG A 104 -2.31 -12.01 0.97
C ARG A 104 -3.29 -12.18 2.12
N TYR A 105 -2.85 -12.77 3.23
CA TYR A 105 -3.68 -12.94 4.41
C TYR A 105 -4.17 -11.60 4.97
N LEU A 106 -3.29 -10.63 5.12
CA LEU A 106 -3.63 -9.29 5.59
C LEU A 106 -4.64 -8.60 4.67
N LEU A 107 -4.47 -8.70 3.34
CA LEU A 107 -5.35 -8.05 2.39
C LEU A 107 -6.72 -8.74 2.26
N THR A 108 -6.79 -10.08 2.40
CA THR A 108 -8.01 -10.84 2.08
C THR A 108 -8.75 -11.37 3.30
N ARG A 109 -8.08 -11.53 4.44
CA ARG A 109 -8.63 -12.20 5.63
C ARG A 109 -8.72 -11.33 6.86
N THR A 110 -8.19 -10.10 6.81
CA THR A 110 -8.25 -9.20 7.95
C THR A 110 -9.12 -7.97 7.65
N ALA A 111 -9.72 -7.40 8.69
CA ALA A 111 -10.49 -6.15 8.58
C ALA A 111 -9.62 -5.01 8.02
N ILE A 112 -8.31 -5.02 8.26
CA ILE A 112 -7.37 -4.01 7.78
C ILE A 112 -7.38 -3.95 6.24
N GLY A 113 -7.23 -5.10 5.57
CA GLY A 113 -7.23 -5.17 4.12
C GLY A 113 -8.56 -4.71 3.52
N ILE A 114 -9.68 -5.12 4.11
CA ILE A 114 -11.02 -4.71 3.67
C ILE A 114 -11.21 -3.21 3.85
N THR A 115 -10.83 -2.65 4.99
CA THR A 115 -11.00 -1.22 5.28
C THR A 115 -10.16 -0.35 4.34
N PHE A 116 -8.88 -0.67 4.18
CA PHE A 116 -8.02 0.08 3.26
C PHE A 116 -8.42 -0.11 1.80
N GLY A 117 -8.83 -1.33 1.40
CA GLY A 117 -9.30 -1.62 0.05
C GLY A 117 -10.58 -0.86 -0.29
N THR A 118 -11.57 -0.84 0.61
CA THR A 118 -12.81 -0.08 0.42
C THR A 118 -12.55 1.42 0.40
N SER A 119 -11.70 1.95 1.27
CA SER A 119 -11.33 3.38 1.27
C SER A 119 -10.64 3.78 -0.03
N ALA A 120 -9.74 2.95 -0.55
CA ALA A 120 -9.07 3.19 -1.83
C ALA A 120 -10.07 3.16 -3.00
N LEU A 121 -11.02 2.20 -2.99
CA LEU A 121 -12.07 2.11 -3.99
C LEU A 121 -12.97 3.35 -4.00
N PHE A 122 -13.44 3.79 -2.82
CA PHE A 122 -14.23 5.01 -2.72
C PHE A 122 -13.45 6.24 -3.16
N GLY A 123 -12.18 6.36 -2.78
CA GLY A 123 -11.30 7.43 -3.25
C GLY A 123 -11.17 7.46 -4.77
N LEU A 124 -11.01 6.31 -5.40
CA LEU A 124 -10.99 6.18 -6.88
C LEU A 124 -12.32 6.61 -7.51
N ILE A 125 -13.46 6.14 -6.98
CA ILE A 125 -14.78 6.49 -7.51
C ILE A 125 -15.02 8.00 -7.40
N ILE A 126 -14.77 8.59 -6.23
CA ILE A 126 -14.97 10.01 -6.01
C ILE A 126 -14.02 10.83 -6.91
N GLY A 127 -12.75 10.45 -6.97
CA GLY A 127 -11.77 11.07 -7.85
C GLY A 127 -12.18 11.00 -9.33
N PHE A 128 -12.66 9.85 -9.77
CA PHE A 128 -13.17 9.67 -11.14
C PHE A 128 -14.37 10.60 -11.45
N VAL A 129 -15.33 10.68 -10.55
CA VAL A 129 -16.51 11.54 -10.72
C VAL A 129 -16.10 13.02 -10.80
N ILE A 130 -15.19 13.46 -9.92
CA ILE A 130 -14.70 14.84 -9.91
C ILE A 130 -13.97 15.17 -11.23
N VAL A 131 -13.07 14.29 -11.67
CA VAL A 131 -12.33 14.47 -12.93
C VAL A 131 -13.28 14.46 -14.13
N ALA A 132 -14.25 13.51 -14.17
CA ALA A 132 -15.24 13.44 -15.24
C ALA A 132 -16.08 14.72 -15.31
N LEU A 133 -16.51 15.23 -14.16
CA LEU A 133 -17.27 16.49 -14.08
C LEU A 133 -16.45 17.70 -14.53
N ALA A 134 -15.18 17.80 -14.07
CA ALA A 134 -14.28 18.87 -14.48
C ALA A 134 -14.00 18.85 -16.00
N MET A 135 -13.75 17.67 -16.58
CA MET A 135 -13.57 17.50 -18.02
C MET A 135 -14.84 17.86 -18.81
N PHE A 136 -15.99 17.45 -18.29
CA PHE A 136 -17.27 17.79 -18.89
C PHE A 136 -17.52 19.31 -18.87
N SER A 137 -17.26 19.98 -17.74
CA SER A 137 -17.36 21.45 -17.63
C SER A 137 -16.42 22.15 -18.63
N ALA A 138 -15.15 21.72 -18.66
CA ALA A 138 -14.17 22.29 -19.59
C ALA A 138 -14.59 22.16 -21.07
N VAL A 139 -15.24 21.06 -21.43
CA VAL A 139 -15.80 20.86 -22.79
C VAL A 139 -16.97 21.79 -23.04
N LEU A 140 -17.89 21.98 -22.08
CA LEU A 140 -19.03 22.88 -22.21
C LEU A 140 -18.59 24.34 -22.30
N ASP A 141 -17.65 24.77 -21.48
CA ASP A 141 -17.13 26.16 -21.46
C ASP A 141 -16.47 26.52 -22.78
N ASN A 142 -15.84 25.53 -23.46
CA ASN A 142 -15.17 25.71 -24.74
C ASN A 142 -15.96 25.20 -25.97
N VAL A 143 -17.29 25.00 -25.83
CA VAL A 143 -18.13 24.47 -26.92
C VAL A 143 -18.02 25.28 -28.21
N ARG A 144 -17.93 26.59 -28.10
CA ARG A 144 -17.76 27.49 -29.27
C ARG A 144 -16.44 27.24 -30.00
N GLU A 145 -15.37 27.05 -29.28
CA GLU A 145 -14.04 26.77 -29.84
C GLU A 145 -14.03 25.41 -30.53
N PHE A 146 -14.63 24.39 -29.90
CA PHE A 146 -14.78 23.09 -30.53
C PHE A 146 -15.69 23.11 -31.76
N GLY A 147 -16.74 23.97 -31.74
CA GLY A 147 -17.62 24.22 -32.88
C GLY A 147 -16.88 24.87 -34.06
N THR A 148 -16.06 25.88 -33.79
CA THR A 148 -15.22 26.52 -34.84
C THR A 148 -14.18 25.57 -35.41
N LEU A 149 -13.51 24.78 -34.58
CA LEU A 149 -12.58 23.77 -35.07
C LEU A 149 -13.26 22.75 -35.98
N LYS A 150 -14.47 22.29 -35.66
CA LYS A 150 -15.27 21.44 -36.55
C LYS A 150 -15.65 22.14 -37.87
N ALA A 151 -16.01 23.41 -37.81
CA ALA A 151 -16.36 24.19 -39.02
C ALA A 151 -15.18 24.34 -39.98
N ILE A 152 -13.96 24.41 -39.46
CA ILE A 152 -12.70 24.48 -40.23
C ILE A 152 -12.28 23.06 -40.72
N GLY A 153 -12.97 21.98 -40.30
CA GLY A 153 -12.73 20.62 -40.78
C GLY A 153 -12.06 19.66 -39.82
N ALA A 154 -11.93 20.03 -38.53
CA ALA A 154 -11.39 19.15 -37.53
C ALA A 154 -12.30 17.92 -37.32
N THR A 155 -11.71 16.73 -37.33
CA THR A 155 -12.42 15.46 -37.13
C THR A 155 -12.69 15.22 -35.64
N ASN A 156 -13.65 14.33 -35.33
CA ASN A 156 -13.88 13.91 -33.95
C ASN A 156 -12.65 13.22 -33.32
N ARG A 157 -11.72 12.68 -34.14
CA ARG A 157 -10.46 12.13 -33.66
C ARG A 157 -9.49 13.20 -33.20
N ASP A 158 -9.45 14.32 -33.90
CA ASP A 158 -8.58 15.45 -33.56
C ASP A 158 -9.02 16.07 -32.22
N LEU A 159 -10.34 16.25 -32.03
CA LEU A 159 -10.89 16.70 -30.75
C LEU A 159 -10.65 15.71 -29.62
N ALA A 160 -10.79 14.38 -29.90
CA ALA A 160 -10.47 13.34 -28.92
C ALA A 160 -9.01 13.39 -28.51
N ARG A 161 -8.08 13.57 -29.47
CA ARG A 161 -6.64 13.66 -29.21
C ARG A 161 -6.31 14.89 -28.36
N LEU A 162 -6.91 16.03 -28.66
CA LEU A 162 -6.71 17.25 -27.88
C LEU A 162 -7.17 17.08 -26.43
N LEU A 163 -8.38 16.52 -26.22
CA LEU A 163 -8.90 16.23 -24.88
C LEU A 163 -8.06 15.16 -24.14
N ALA A 164 -7.57 14.16 -24.85
CA ALA A 164 -6.70 13.12 -24.26
C ALA A 164 -5.35 13.74 -23.81
N VAL A 165 -4.73 14.61 -24.62
CA VAL A 165 -3.50 15.30 -24.22
C VAL A 165 -3.74 16.17 -22.99
N GLN A 166 -4.84 16.93 -22.97
CA GLN A 166 -5.24 17.74 -21.81
C GLN A 166 -5.44 16.86 -20.56
N ALA A 167 -6.11 15.71 -20.70
CA ALA A 167 -6.31 14.77 -19.62
C ALA A 167 -5.00 14.21 -19.06
N VAL A 168 -4.04 13.89 -19.94
CA VAL A 168 -2.69 13.41 -19.53
C VAL A 168 -1.94 14.52 -18.77
N VAL A 169 -1.98 15.76 -19.24
CA VAL A 169 -1.34 16.89 -18.55
C VAL A 169 -1.93 17.07 -17.15
N TYR A 170 -3.27 17.05 -17.01
CA TYR A 170 -3.91 17.12 -15.70
C TYR A 170 -3.58 15.94 -14.80
N ALA A 171 -3.51 14.74 -15.35
CA ALA A 171 -3.12 13.55 -14.59
C ALA A 171 -1.68 13.64 -14.08
N LEU A 172 -0.74 14.12 -14.91
CA LEU A 172 0.66 14.26 -14.51
C LEU A 172 0.83 15.36 -13.44
N LEU A 173 0.22 16.51 -13.63
CA LEU A 173 0.28 17.61 -12.66
C LEU A 173 -0.40 17.20 -11.34
N GLY A 174 -1.58 16.59 -11.41
CA GLY A 174 -2.30 16.09 -10.24
C GLY A 174 -1.53 15.00 -9.51
N SER A 175 -0.92 14.06 -10.25
CA SER A 175 -0.07 13.02 -9.65
C SER A 175 1.17 13.63 -8.98
N LEU A 176 1.84 14.58 -9.63
CA LEU A 176 3.02 15.24 -9.06
C LEU A 176 2.68 15.93 -7.73
N ILE A 177 1.60 16.71 -7.70
CA ILE A 177 1.15 17.40 -6.48
C ILE A 177 0.70 16.40 -5.41
N GLY A 178 -0.15 15.45 -5.78
CA GLY A 178 -0.70 14.44 -4.86
C GLY A 178 0.39 13.55 -4.25
N LEU A 179 1.31 13.03 -5.07
CA LEU A 179 2.41 12.19 -4.59
C LEU A 179 3.42 12.99 -3.75
N SER A 180 3.69 14.25 -4.11
CA SER A 180 4.54 15.14 -3.31
C SER A 180 3.93 15.38 -1.93
N LEU A 181 2.62 15.61 -1.86
CA LEU A 181 1.91 15.79 -0.60
C LEU A 181 1.95 14.52 0.25
N VAL A 182 1.67 13.35 -0.35
CA VAL A 182 1.71 12.06 0.35
C VAL A 182 3.11 11.76 0.87
N THR A 183 4.15 11.98 0.08
CA THR A 183 5.54 11.75 0.51
C THR A 183 5.96 12.73 1.60
N PHE A 184 5.52 13.99 1.52
CA PHE A 184 5.76 14.98 2.56
C PHE A 184 5.08 14.58 3.88
N VAL A 185 3.80 14.22 3.85
CA VAL A 185 3.05 13.76 5.03
C VAL A 185 3.68 12.49 5.60
N ALA A 186 4.03 11.51 4.75
CA ALA A 186 4.70 10.29 5.17
C ALA A 186 6.05 10.57 5.85
N SER A 187 6.80 11.56 5.38
CA SER A 187 8.07 11.96 5.98
C SER A 187 7.92 12.57 7.38
N LYS A 188 6.81 13.29 7.62
CA LYS A 188 6.50 13.89 8.93
C LYS A 188 5.93 12.90 9.94
N ILE A 189 5.19 11.89 9.47
CA ILE A 189 4.59 10.85 10.31
C ILE A 189 5.59 9.72 10.63
N ARG A 190 6.80 9.74 10.07
CA ARG A 190 7.85 8.76 10.41
C ARG A 190 8.14 8.80 11.91
N SER A 191 7.39 7.96 12.64
CA SER A 191 7.63 7.63 14.03
C SER A 191 8.32 6.27 14.09
N PRO A 192 9.10 5.98 15.14
CA PRO A 192 9.60 4.62 15.38
C PRO A 192 8.51 3.55 15.36
N THR A 193 7.26 3.96 15.61
CA THR A 193 6.05 3.10 15.62
C THR A 193 5.38 2.93 14.27
N LEU A 194 5.64 3.79 13.28
CA LEU A 194 4.98 3.77 11.97
C LEU A 194 6.05 3.97 10.87
N ALA A 195 6.65 2.85 10.45
CA ALA A 195 7.50 2.83 9.27
C ALA A 195 6.62 2.83 8.01
N MET A 196 6.27 4.03 7.50
CA MET A 196 5.54 4.16 6.25
C MET A 196 6.52 4.00 5.09
N ILE A 197 6.53 2.82 4.48
CA ILE A 197 7.35 2.51 3.32
C ILE A 197 6.50 2.75 2.08
N LEU A 198 6.92 3.70 1.24
CA LEU A 198 6.31 3.98 -0.06
C LEU A 198 7.23 3.40 -1.15
N PRO A 199 6.98 2.16 -1.62
CA PRO A 199 7.78 1.59 -2.70
C PRO A 199 7.56 2.37 -3.99
N GLY A 200 8.63 2.57 -4.77
CA GLY A 200 8.55 3.30 -6.04
C GLY A 200 7.55 2.70 -7.03
N GLU A 201 7.37 1.39 -7.01
CA GLU A 201 6.38 0.67 -7.82
C GLU A 201 4.95 1.13 -7.54
N LEU A 202 4.63 1.44 -6.29
CA LEU A 202 3.31 1.94 -5.89
C LEU A 202 3.10 3.37 -6.40
N LEU A 203 4.13 4.21 -6.39
CA LEU A 203 4.07 5.58 -6.92
C LEU A 203 3.85 5.58 -8.43
N ILE A 204 4.55 4.72 -9.16
CA ILE A 204 4.37 4.55 -10.60
C ILE A 204 2.99 3.97 -10.90
N GLY A 205 2.57 2.95 -10.17
CA GLY A 205 1.26 2.33 -10.34
C GLY A 205 0.10 3.31 -10.14
N THR A 206 0.15 4.14 -9.10
CA THR A 206 -0.87 5.19 -8.86
C THR A 206 -0.89 6.23 -9.98
N THR A 207 0.26 6.65 -10.49
CA THR A 207 0.34 7.59 -11.62
C THR A 207 -0.30 7.00 -12.88
N ILE A 208 -0.04 5.73 -13.19
CA ILE A 208 -0.64 5.04 -14.32
C ILE A 208 -2.17 4.96 -14.16
N VAL A 209 -2.66 4.59 -12.99
CA VAL A 209 -4.11 4.55 -12.71
C VAL A 209 -4.75 5.92 -12.87
N MET A 210 -4.10 7.00 -12.40
CA MET A 210 -4.58 8.36 -12.58
C MET A 210 -4.67 8.76 -14.05
N ILE A 211 -3.64 8.45 -14.85
CA ILE A 211 -3.64 8.72 -16.29
C ILE A 211 -4.79 7.99 -16.98
N LEU A 212 -4.94 6.69 -16.72
CA LEU A 212 -6.03 5.88 -17.30
C LEU A 212 -7.41 6.44 -16.92
N MET A 213 -7.59 6.82 -15.67
CA MET A 213 -8.82 7.40 -15.15
C MET A 213 -9.16 8.72 -15.84
N CYS A 214 -8.19 9.60 -16.03
CA CYS A 214 -8.35 10.87 -16.74
C CYS A 214 -8.68 10.66 -18.23
N ILE A 215 -8.03 9.70 -18.88
CA ILE A 215 -8.33 9.38 -20.31
C ILE A 215 -9.75 8.84 -20.45
N VAL A 216 -10.18 7.94 -19.57
CA VAL A 216 -11.56 7.40 -19.58
C VAL A 216 -12.57 8.53 -19.34
N ALA A 217 -12.33 9.39 -18.36
CA ALA A 217 -13.19 10.53 -18.05
C ALA A 217 -13.30 11.51 -19.25
N SER A 218 -12.18 11.80 -19.90
CA SER A 218 -12.11 12.61 -21.13
C SER A 218 -12.91 11.98 -22.29
N GLY A 219 -12.80 10.65 -22.45
CA GLY A 219 -13.59 9.91 -23.43
C GLY A 219 -15.10 10.01 -23.20
N LEU A 220 -15.54 9.92 -21.94
CA LEU A 220 -16.94 10.10 -21.57
C LEU A 220 -17.44 11.54 -21.87
N ALA A 221 -16.64 12.55 -21.58
CA ALA A 221 -16.95 13.94 -21.92
C ALA A 221 -17.14 14.12 -23.44
N LEU A 222 -16.25 13.50 -24.25
CA LEU A 222 -16.35 13.54 -25.72
C LEU A 222 -17.60 12.84 -26.26
N LEU A 223 -18.03 11.73 -25.67
CA LEU A 223 -19.24 11.03 -26.08
C LEU A 223 -20.50 11.92 -25.96
N ARG A 224 -20.53 12.76 -24.94
CA ARG A 224 -21.59 13.78 -24.78
C ARG A 224 -21.51 14.88 -25.84
N LEU A 225 -20.28 15.34 -26.17
CA LEU A 225 -20.09 16.35 -27.18
C LEU A 225 -20.55 15.91 -28.57
N ARG A 226 -20.46 14.64 -28.91
CA ARG A 226 -20.95 14.08 -30.17
C ARG A 226 -22.46 14.25 -30.38
N LYS A 227 -23.24 14.39 -29.30
CA LYS A 227 -24.71 14.60 -29.33
C LYS A 227 -25.11 16.08 -29.43
N VAL A 228 -24.14 17.00 -29.30
CA VAL A 228 -24.42 18.44 -29.48
C VAL A 228 -24.39 18.75 -30.97
N GLU A 229 -25.56 19.05 -31.51
CA GLU A 229 -25.72 19.45 -32.92
C GLU A 229 -25.04 20.79 -33.18
N PRO A 230 -24.31 20.97 -34.33
CA PRO A 230 -23.63 22.22 -34.68
C PRO A 230 -24.60 23.42 -34.76
N GLY A 231 -25.91 23.21 -34.94
CA GLY A 231 -26.91 24.25 -35.05
C GLY A 231 -27.23 25.01 -33.77
N MET A 232 -26.82 24.50 -32.56
CA MET A 232 -27.04 25.20 -31.29
C MET A 232 -26.02 26.29 -30.99
N VAL A 233 -24.93 26.35 -31.77
CA VAL A 233 -23.83 27.33 -31.56
C VAL A 233 -24.14 28.70 -32.22
N PHE A 234 -25.17 28.75 -33.11
CA PHE A 234 -25.55 29.92 -33.90
C PHE A 234 -26.89 30.57 -33.49
N ARG A 235 -27.41 30.20 -32.31
CA ARG A 235 -28.56 30.86 -31.70
C ARG A 235 -28.20 31.82 -30.61
#